data_84f94d4f4672a33b55f8c0476557ce7d
#
_entry.id   84f94d4f4672a33b55f8c0476557ce7d
#
_cell.length_a   1.000
_cell.length_b   1.000
_cell.length_c   1.000
_cell.angle_alpha   90.00
_cell.angle_beta   90.00
_cell.angle_gamma   90.00
#
_symmetry.space_group_name_H-M   'P 1'
#
loop_
_entity.id
_entity.type
_entity.pdbx_description
1 polymer ?
#
loop_
_entity_poly.entity_id
_entity_poly.type
_entity_poly.pdbx_seq_one_letter_code
_entity_poly.pdbx_strand_id
1 'polypeptide(L)'
;MVLSAMDPDEVLMPNQLITLEIGKDEDKTSYASRIEDVLGNVISVAAPVERGALIDFRPGTEVTVFLIHEKGRFLFNTKVIERRTGPLPTLLLAKPHRLAKGQRRRHLRVRVTLFPSRSSVIDPDPDKCRSIKIAIVDISGGGVRFVGNDFLPVGTRVHLVLDLPFGCGLVKAVATVLRHQERSDAMRSRYETAALFSEITESNRDRICKFALRQQVELAKRGLTRGSLT
;
A
#
# COMPACT_ATOMS: atom_id res chain seq x y z
N MET A 1 6.67 6.47 24.84
CA MET A 1 5.39 5.84 24.40
C MET A 1 5.65 4.34 24.29
N VAL A 2 5.17 3.56 25.27
CA VAL A 2 5.39 2.10 25.29
C VAL A 2 4.56 1.51 24.15
N LEU A 3 5.21 1.07 23.08
CA LEU A 3 4.56 0.29 22.04
C LEU A 3 4.07 -1.01 22.69
N SER A 4 2.77 -1.20 22.76
CA SER A 4 2.16 -2.42 23.28
C SER A 4 2.69 -3.60 22.45
N ALA A 5 3.57 -4.39 23.08
CA ALA A 5 4.11 -5.59 22.47
C ALA A 5 3.10 -6.73 22.64
N MET A 6 2.85 -7.50 21.58
CA MET A 6 1.95 -8.66 21.60
C MET A 6 2.77 -9.94 21.52
N ASP A 7 2.19 -11.00 22.08
CA ASP A 7 2.72 -12.35 21.94
C ASP A 7 2.56 -12.82 20.49
N PRO A 8 3.64 -13.30 19.84
CA PRO A 8 3.57 -13.84 18.50
C PRO A 8 2.55 -14.99 18.33
N ASP A 9 2.40 -15.85 19.34
CA ASP A 9 1.49 -17.00 19.28
C ASP A 9 0.01 -16.61 19.26
N GLU A 10 -0.31 -15.38 19.69
CA GLU A 10 -1.67 -14.85 19.58
C GLU A 10 -2.01 -14.22 18.22
N VAL A 11 -1.00 -14.01 17.38
CA VAL A 11 -1.15 -13.18 16.16
C VAL A 11 -0.69 -13.88 14.90
N LEU A 12 0.37 -14.71 14.98
CA LEU A 12 0.91 -15.43 13.83
C LEU A 12 0.13 -16.71 13.58
N MET A 13 -0.48 -16.81 12.40
CA MET A 13 -1.30 -17.97 12.02
C MET A 13 -0.97 -18.44 10.60
N PRO A 14 -1.10 -19.75 10.32
CA PRO A 14 -1.04 -20.26 8.94
C PRO A 14 -2.06 -19.55 8.03
N ASN A 15 -1.72 -19.47 6.74
CA ASN A 15 -2.50 -18.79 5.70
C ASN A 15 -2.62 -17.25 5.82
N GLN A 16 -1.95 -16.64 6.80
CA GLN A 16 -1.98 -15.19 6.97
C GLN A 16 -1.10 -14.49 5.92
N LEU A 17 -1.69 -13.49 5.24
CA LEU A 17 -0.96 -12.65 4.29
C LEU A 17 -0.02 -11.71 5.03
N ILE A 18 1.22 -11.67 4.57
CA ILE A 18 2.28 -10.83 5.11
C ILE A 18 2.97 -10.05 4.00
N THR A 19 3.71 -9.02 4.38
CA THR A 19 4.65 -8.34 3.51
C THR A 19 6.04 -8.48 4.09
N LEU A 20 6.98 -8.97 3.29
CA LEU A 20 8.40 -9.01 3.60
C LEU A 20 9.06 -7.76 3.02
N GLU A 21 9.79 -7.02 3.83
CA GLU A 21 10.53 -5.83 3.41
C GLU A 21 12.01 -6.04 3.67
N ILE A 22 12.83 -5.83 2.63
CA ILE A 22 14.30 -5.90 2.68
C ILE A 22 14.88 -4.56 2.23
N GLY A 23 16.14 -4.30 2.61
CA GLY A 23 16.84 -3.05 2.31
C GLY A 23 16.74 -2.04 3.45
N LYS A 24 17.50 -0.94 3.29
CA LYS A 24 17.53 0.16 4.26
C LYS A 24 17.09 1.46 3.58
N ASP A 25 16.42 2.29 4.35
CA ASP A 25 15.99 3.63 3.98
C ASP A 25 15.25 3.72 2.62
N GLU A 26 15.81 4.39 1.63
CA GLU A 26 15.18 4.61 0.33
C GLU A 26 15.21 3.38 -0.59
N ASP A 27 16.12 2.42 -0.34
CA ASP A 27 16.28 1.20 -1.13
C ASP A 27 15.41 0.04 -0.65
N LYS A 28 14.37 0.34 0.14
CA LYS A 28 13.46 -0.69 0.67
C LYS A 28 12.58 -1.28 -0.42
N THR A 29 12.69 -2.58 -0.58
CA THR A 29 11.81 -3.35 -1.46
C THR A 29 10.85 -4.22 -0.64
N SER A 30 9.60 -4.27 -1.07
CA SER A 30 8.53 -5.00 -0.36
C SER A 30 7.93 -6.07 -1.25
N TYR A 31 7.83 -7.27 -0.71
CA TYR A 31 7.29 -8.44 -1.39
C TYR A 31 6.09 -9.00 -0.64
N ALA A 32 5.05 -9.39 -1.38
CA ALA A 32 3.92 -10.10 -0.81
C ALA A 32 4.32 -11.56 -0.54
N SER A 33 3.88 -12.09 0.59
CA SER A 33 4.08 -13.47 0.99
C SER A 33 2.93 -13.92 1.89
N ARG A 34 3.00 -15.17 2.36
CA ARG A 34 2.01 -15.78 3.26
C ARG A 34 2.72 -16.68 4.25
N ILE A 35 2.24 -16.71 5.49
CA ILE A 35 2.67 -17.69 6.48
C ILE A 35 2.10 -19.05 6.07
N GLU A 36 2.97 -20.01 5.84
CA GLU A 36 2.57 -21.39 5.55
C GLU A 36 2.42 -22.19 6.85
N ASP A 37 3.34 -21.98 7.81
CA ASP A 37 3.30 -22.65 9.10
C ASP A 37 4.06 -21.86 10.18
N VAL A 38 3.74 -22.14 11.46
CA VAL A 38 4.42 -21.58 12.63
C VAL A 38 4.89 -22.76 13.51
N LEU A 39 6.19 -23.04 13.49
CA LEU A 39 6.78 -24.21 14.10
C LEU A 39 7.79 -23.83 15.20
N GLY A 40 7.39 -23.90 16.45
CA GLY A 40 8.28 -23.57 17.57
C GLY A 40 8.90 -22.17 17.43
N ASN A 41 10.22 -22.11 17.19
CA ASN A 41 10.97 -20.86 17.05
C ASN A 41 11.16 -20.38 15.61
N VAL A 42 10.46 -20.98 14.64
CA VAL A 42 10.55 -20.62 13.22
C VAL A 42 9.18 -20.37 12.62
N ILE A 43 9.14 -19.55 11.58
CA ILE A 43 7.96 -19.29 10.76
C ILE A 43 8.33 -19.70 9.34
N SER A 44 7.55 -20.62 8.76
CA SER A 44 7.63 -20.96 7.34
C SER A 44 6.75 -20.00 6.55
N VAL A 45 7.31 -19.34 5.55
CA VAL A 45 6.58 -18.41 4.68
C VAL A 45 6.80 -18.78 3.21
N ALA A 46 5.82 -18.51 2.36
CA ALA A 46 5.96 -18.70 0.93
C ALA A 46 7.11 -17.85 0.38
N ALA A 47 7.99 -18.42 -0.43
CA ALA A 47 9.07 -17.65 -1.05
C ALA A 47 8.47 -16.66 -2.06
N PRO A 48 8.79 -15.34 -1.95
CA PRO A 48 8.25 -14.36 -2.87
C PRO A 48 8.66 -14.59 -4.32
N VAL A 49 7.71 -14.33 -5.22
CA VAL A 49 7.91 -14.39 -6.66
C VAL A 49 7.63 -13.01 -7.26
N GLU A 50 8.52 -12.53 -8.12
CA GLU A 50 8.32 -11.32 -8.89
C GLU A 50 8.54 -11.62 -10.38
N ARG A 51 7.56 -11.27 -11.21
CA ARG A 51 7.58 -11.51 -12.68
C ARG A 51 7.89 -12.97 -13.06
N GLY A 52 7.42 -13.93 -12.26
CA GLY A 52 7.62 -15.35 -12.48
C GLY A 52 8.97 -15.91 -11.97
N ALA A 53 9.84 -15.09 -11.42
CA ALA A 53 11.11 -15.49 -10.84
C ALA A 53 11.08 -15.44 -9.30
N LEU A 54 11.68 -16.45 -8.65
CA LEU A 54 11.87 -16.44 -7.21
C LEU A 54 12.88 -15.36 -6.79
N ILE A 55 12.52 -14.56 -5.82
CA ILE A 55 13.42 -13.57 -5.24
C ILE A 55 14.47 -14.27 -4.37
N ASP A 56 15.73 -13.87 -4.51
CA ASP A 56 16.86 -14.48 -3.80
C ASP A 56 16.98 -13.93 -2.37
N PHE A 57 16.30 -14.60 -1.45
CA PHE A 57 16.47 -14.39 -0.01
C PHE A 57 17.50 -15.37 0.53
N ARG A 58 18.71 -14.89 0.78
CA ARG A 58 19.80 -15.74 1.33
C ARG A 58 19.66 -15.92 2.83
N PRO A 59 20.13 -17.05 3.40
CA PRO A 59 20.27 -17.18 4.85
C PRO A 59 21.07 -16.02 5.44
N GLY A 60 20.60 -15.49 6.56
CA GLY A 60 21.17 -14.29 7.20
C GLY A 60 20.57 -12.96 6.73
N THR A 61 19.80 -12.92 5.63
CA THR A 61 19.13 -11.71 5.18
C THR A 61 18.20 -11.18 6.27
N GLU A 62 18.38 -9.90 6.64
CA GLU A 62 17.47 -9.20 7.57
C GLU A 62 16.18 -8.81 6.84
N VAL A 63 15.05 -9.12 7.46
CA VAL A 63 13.73 -8.90 6.91
C VAL A 63 12.83 -8.24 7.94
N THR A 64 12.13 -7.18 7.54
CA THR A 64 11.01 -6.65 8.32
C THR A 64 9.71 -7.27 7.80
N VAL A 65 8.99 -7.93 8.67
CA VAL A 65 7.70 -8.57 8.36
C VAL A 65 6.58 -7.64 8.81
N PHE A 66 5.63 -7.37 7.92
CA PHE A 66 4.39 -6.65 8.23
C PHE A 66 3.20 -7.57 8.05
N LEU A 67 2.27 -7.52 8.98
CA LEU A 67 1.05 -8.29 8.92
C LEU A 67 -0.16 -7.52 9.47
N ILE A 68 -1.34 -7.97 9.06
CA ILE A 68 -2.63 -7.44 9.54
C ILE A 68 -3.34 -8.58 10.26
N HIS A 69 -3.81 -8.30 11.45
CA HIS A 69 -4.61 -9.19 12.27
C HIS A 69 -5.82 -8.42 12.81
N GLU A 70 -6.85 -9.10 13.33
CA GLU A 70 -8.02 -8.45 13.95
C GLU A 70 -7.64 -7.49 15.08
N LYS A 71 -6.60 -7.83 15.86
CA LYS A 71 -6.05 -7.01 16.95
C LYS A 71 -5.25 -5.80 16.45
N GLY A 72 -5.06 -5.63 15.14
CA GLY A 72 -4.37 -4.50 14.54
C GLY A 72 -3.31 -4.85 13.50
N ARG A 73 -2.42 -3.91 13.28
CA ARG A 73 -1.27 -4.07 12.38
C ARG A 73 -0.03 -4.30 13.22
N PHE A 74 0.78 -5.27 12.81
CA PHE A 74 1.99 -5.65 13.50
C PHE A 74 3.18 -5.64 12.57
N LEU A 75 4.35 -5.44 13.15
CA LEU A 75 5.62 -5.60 12.47
C LEU A 75 6.65 -6.23 13.41
N PHE A 76 7.60 -6.92 12.83
CA PHE A 76 8.78 -7.41 13.53
C PHE A 76 9.96 -7.54 12.57
N ASN A 77 11.16 -7.41 13.11
CA ASN A 77 12.39 -7.69 12.39
C ASN A 77 12.81 -9.12 12.66
N THR A 78 13.28 -9.79 11.63
CA THR A 78 13.74 -11.16 11.69
C THR A 78 14.84 -11.41 10.66
N LYS A 79 15.34 -12.66 10.62
CA LYS A 79 16.34 -13.10 9.65
C LYS A 79 15.85 -14.36 8.95
N VAL A 80 16.23 -14.50 7.69
CA VAL A 80 16.10 -15.74 6.97
C VAL A 80 17.07 -16.74 7.55
N ILE A 81 16.55 -17.88 8.04
CA ILE A 81 17.36 -18.99 8.55
C ILE A 81 17.75 -19.93 7.41
N GLU A 82 16.77 -20.28 6.58
CA GLU A 82 16.90 -21.28 5.53
C GLU A 82 16.00 -20.93 4.36
N ARG A 83 16.44 -21.25 3.15
CA ARG A 83 15.60 -21.26 1.96
C ARG A 83 15.40 -22.71 1.52
N ARG A 84 14.16 -23.12 1.41
CA ARG A 84 13.80 -24.44 0.91
C ARG A 84 13.32 -24.34 -0.53
N THR A 85 13.97 -25.12 -1.38
CA THR A 85 13.60 -25.28 -2.78
C THR A 85 12.74 -26.54 -2.92
N GLY A 86 11.79 -26.53 -3.85
CA GLY A 86 10.89 -27.63 -4.08
C GLY A 86 9.69 -27.18 -4.89
N PRO A 87 8.65 -28.02 -5.01
CA PRO A 87 7.43 -27.64 -5.73
C PRO A 87 6.74 -26.40 -5.17
N LEU A 88 6.87 -26.18 -3.85
CA LEU A 88 6.41 -24.98 -3.13
C LEU A 88 7.60 -24.38 -2.37
N PRO A 89 8.34 -23.47 -2.98
CA PRO A 89 9.49 -22.84 -2.34
C PRO A 89 9.08 -22.03 -1.12
N THR A 90 9.81 -22.21 -0.01
CA THR A 90 9.55 -21.51 1.25
C THR A 90 10.82 -20.89 1.84
N LEU A 91 10.61 -19.89 2.70
CA LEU A 91 11.64 -19.32 3.54
C LEU A 91 11.34 -19.66 4.99
N LEU A 92 12.33 -20.08 5.74
CA LEU A 92 12.25 -20.20 7.20
C LEU A 92 12.80 -18.92 7.83
N LEU A 93 11.96 -18.24 8.59
CA LEU A 93 12.29 -17.03 9.33
C LEU A 93 12.37 -17.33 10.82
N ALA A 94 13.28 -16.68 11.53
CA ALA A 94 13.30 -16.74 12.99
C ALA A 94 12.00 -16.14 13.55
N LYS A 95 11.32 -16.86 14.46
CA LYS A 95 10.14 -16.34 15.12
C LYS A 95 10.56 -15.25 16.11
N PRO A 96 9.92 -14.06 16.12
CA PRO A 96 10.24 -13.01 17.05
C PRO A 96 9.72 -13.36 18.45
N HIS A 97 10.36 -12.84 19.47
CA HIS A 97 9.85 -12.96 20.86
C HIS A 97 8.66 -12.03 21.14
N ARG A 98 8.55 -10.93 20.39
CA ARG A 98 7.47 -9.94 20.54
C ARG A 98 7.15 -9.27 19.22
N LEU A 99 5.88 -8.93 19.04
CA LEU A 99 5.41 -8.15 17.89
C LEU A 99 5.18 -6.69 18.32
N ALA A 100 5.70 -5.76 17.55
CA ALA A 100 5.40 -4.35 17.75
C ALA A 100 4.13 -3.97 16.96
N LYS A 101 3.25 -3.15 17.55
CA LYS A 101 2.20 -2.50 16.77
C LYS A 101 2.83 -1.57 15.77
N GLY A 102 2.58 -1.81 14.49
CA GLY A 102 3.21 -1.11 13.39
C GLY A 102 2.27 -0.16 12.67
N GLN A 103 2.73 1.06 12.44
CA GLN A 103 2.08 1.99 11.53
C GLN A 103 3.01 2.28 10.35
N ARG A 104 2.86 1.54 9.26
CA ARG A 104 3.66 1.73 8.03
C ARG A 104 3.29 3.01 7.27
N ARG A 105 2.06 3.51 7.46
CA ARG A 105 1.57 4.66 6.70
C ARG A 105 1.81 5.96 7.45
N ARG A 106 2.53 6.88 6.83
CA ARG A 106 2.76 8.23 7.36
C ARG A 106 1.48 9.09 7.33
N HIS A 107 0.57 8.80 6.40
CA HIS A 107 -0.68 9.54 6.21
C HIS A 107 -1.89 8.65 6.28
N LEU A 108 -2.96 9.16 6.89
CA LEU A 108 -4.27 8.53 6.89
C LEU A 108 -4.78 8.39 5.45
N ARG A 109 -5.31 7.22 5.12
CA ARG A 109 -6.00 6.97 3.84
C ARG A 109 -7.48 6.83 4.07
N VAL A 110 -8.26 7.45 3.20
CA VAL A 110 -9.72 7.35 3.26
C VAL A 110 -10.27 6.96 1.90
N ARG A 111 -11.26 6.08 1.91
CA ARG A 111 -12.06 5.77 0.73
C ARG A 111 -12.96 6.94 0.41
N VAL A 112 -13.01 7.30 -0.86
CA VAL A 112 -13.79 8.44 -1.36
C VAL A 112 -14.32 8.12 -2.75
N THR A 113 -15.25 8.94 -3.22
CA THR A 113 -15.58 9.03 -4.64
C THR A 113 -15.48 10.51 -4.99
N LEU A 114 -14.33 10.90 -5.59
CA LEU A 114 -14.05 12.28 -5.98
C LEU A 114 -13.69 12.30 -7.47
N PHE A 115 -14.25 13.27 -8.17
CA PHE A 115 -13.91 13.56 -9.56
C PHE A 115 -13.03 14.79 -9.57
N PRO A 116 -11.78 14.72 -10.06
CA PRO A 116 -10.94 15.91 -10.22
C PRO A 116 -11.62 16.92 -11.13
N SER A 117 -11.52 18.21 -10.80
CA SER A 117 -11.94 19.28 -11.71
C SER A 117 -11.05 19.36 -12.95
N ARG A 118 -9.81 18.89 -12.84
CA ARG A 118 -8.88 18.66 -13.96
C ARG A 118 -7.96 17.49 -13.64
N SER A 119 -7.76 16.63 -14.65
CA SER A 119 -6.74 15.57 -14.61
C SER A 119 -6.13 15.41 -16.00
N SER A 120 -4.81 15.40 -16.08
CA SER A 120 -4.06 15.28 -17.33
C SER A 120 -2.75 14.56 -17.14
N VAL A 121 -2.35 13.80 -18.14
CA VAL A 121 -0.99 13.24 -18.24
C VAL A 121 -0.03 14.38 -18.56
N ILE A 122 1.11 14.39 -17.87
CA ILE A 122 2.24 15.28 -18.16
C ILE A 122 3.32 14.42 -18.82
N ASP A 123 3.76 14.82 -19.97
CA ASP A 123 4.85 14.20 -20.72
C ASP A 123 5.86 15.27 -21.15
N PRO A 124 7.17 14.98 -21.19
CA PRO A 124 8.16 15.90 -21.79
C PRO A 124 7.84 16.28 -23.23
N ASP A 125 7.20 15.38 -23.96
CA ASP A 125 6.68 15.60 -25.29
C ASP A 125 5.27 16.22 -25.20
N PRO A 126 5.08 17.50 -25.60
CA PRO A 126 3.79 18.18 -25.49
C PRO A 126 2.64 17.45 -26.21
N ASP A 127 2.93 16.73 -27.29
CA ASP A 127 1.93 16.02 -28.09
C ASP A 127 1.38 14.79 -27.38
N LYS A 128 2.09 14.31 -26.34
CA LYS A 128 1.63 13.21 -25.46
C LYS A 128 0.86 13.70 -24.23
N CYS A 129 0.86 15.01 -24.00
CA CYS A 129 0.05 15.60 -22.94
C CYS A 129 -1.43 15.50 -23.29
N ARG A 130 -2.22 14.86 -22.42
CA ARG A 130 -3.65 14.66 -22.68
C ARG A 130 -4.49 14.71 -21.43
N SER A 131 -5.70 15.19 -21.55
CA SER A 131 -6.70 15.09 -20.48
C SER A 131 -7.15 13.65 -20.32
N ILE A 132 -7.34 13.23 -19.08
CA ILE A 132 -7.86 11.90 -18.73
C ILE A 132 -9.09 12.05 -17.83
N LYS A 133 -10.01 11.09 -17.90
CA LYS A 133 -11.18 11.05 -17.02
C LYS A 133 -10.98 9.96 -15.98
N ILE A 134 -10.90 10.36 -14.72
CA ILE A 134 -10.66 9.45 -13.59
C ILE A 134 -11.61 9.73 -12.44
N ALA A 135 -11.86 8.71 -11.63
CA ALA A 135 -12.52 8.82 -10.33
C ALA A 135 -11.53 8.41 -9.24
N ILE A 136 -11.27 9.27 -8.29
CA ILE A 136 -10.44 8.96 -7.12
C ILE A 136 -11.27 8.13 -6.16
N VAL A 137 -10.74 6.95 -5.80
CA VAL A 137 -11.39 5.98 -4.90
C VAL A 137 -10.72 5.89 -3.52
N ASP A 138 -9.51 6.45 -3.41
CA ASP A 138 -8.74 6.46 -2.17
C ASP A 138 -7.77 7.64 -2.21
N ILE A 139 -7.65 8.39 -1.10
CA ILE A 139 -6.76 9.54 -1.01
C ILE A 139 -6.08 9.61 0.37
N SER A 140 -4.86 10.12 0.37
CA SER A 140 -4.08 10.42 1.58
C SER A 140 -3.12 11.57 1.32
N GLY A 141 -2.48 12.12 2.36
CA GLY A 141 -1.43 13.12 2.19
C GLY A 141 -0.21 12.66 1.37
N GLY A 142 -0.05 11.35 1.13
CA GLY A 142 1.05 10.80 0.33
C GLY A 142 0.68 10.48 -1.12
N GLY A 143 -0.60 10.41 -1.48
CA GLY A 143 -0.99 10.04 -2.84
C GLY A 143 -2.44 9.65 -2.98
N VAL A 144 -2.78 9.18 -4.16
CA VAL A 144 -4.15 8.82 -4.57
C VAL A 144 -4.19 7.43 -5.21
N ARG A 145 -5.37 6.84 -5.17
CA ARG A 145 -5.76 5.71 -5.99
C ARG A 145 -7.01 6.09 -6.76
N PHE A 146 -6.99 5.86 -8.05
CA PHE A 146 -8.08 6.24 -8.94
C PHE A 146 -8.38 5.15 -9.96
N VAL A 147 -9.56 5.22 -10.54
CA VAL A 147 -10.03 4.34 -11.62
C VAL A 147 -10.28 5.18 -12.85
N GLY A 148 -9.84 4.71 -13.99
CA GLY A 148 -10.05 5.33 -15.32
C GLY A 148 -10.02 4.30 -16.43
N ASN A 149 -10.29 4.75 -17.66
CA ASN A 149 -10.25 3.89 -18.84
C ASN A 149 -8.87 3.85 -19.51
N ASP A 150 -7.99 4.75 -19.10
CA ASP A 150 -6.65 4.88 -19.67
C ASP A 150 -5.66 3.98 -18.97
N PHE A 151 -4.90 3.20 -19.75
CA PHE A 151 -3.70 2.55 -19.24
C PHE A 151 -2.60 3.59 -19.04
N LEU A 152 -2.09 3.68 -17.82
CA LEU A 152 -1.02 4.58 -17.45
C LEU A 152 0.18 3.76 -16.97
N PRO A 153 1.28 3.70 -17.73
CA PRO A 153 2.50 3.02 -17.33
C PRO A 153 3.06 3.52 -15.99
N VAL A 154 3.78 2.67 -15.28
CA VAL A 154 4.53 3.08 -14.07
C VAL A 154 5.50 4.19 -14.44
N GLY A 155 5.59 5.22 -13.59
CA GLY A 155 6.37 6.42 -13.84
C GLY A 155 5.61 7.54 -14.55
N THR A 156 4.42 7.27 -15.13
CA THR A 156 3.60 8.33 -15.74
C THR A 156 3.26 9.41 -14.70
N ARG A 157 3.45 10.66 -15.08
CA ARG A 157 3.12 11.83 -14.24
C ARG A 157 1.71 12.33 -14.58
N VAL A 158 0.90 12.55 -13.57
CA VAL A 158 -0.48 13.00 -13.69
C VAL A 158 -0.68 14.29 -12.90
N HIS A 159 -1.07 15.36 -13.56
CA HIS A 159 -1.51 16.59 -12.91
C HIS A 159 -2.95 16.44 -12.45
N LEU A 160 -3.21 16.80 -11.21
CA LEU A 160 -4.51 16.71 -10.55
C LEU A 160 -4.91 18.06 -9.95
N VAL A 161 -6.13 18.47 -10.22
CA VAL A 161 -6.78 19.59 -9.55
C VAL A 161 -8.04 19.06 -8.86
N LEU A 162 -8.06 19.13 -7.54
CA LEU A 162 -9.10 18.56 -6.69
C LEU A 162 -9.81 19.69 -5.94
N ASP A 163 -11.12 19.73 -6.03
CA ASP A 163 -11.93 20.54 -5.13
C ASP A 163 -12.39 19.64 -3.98
N LEU A 164 -11.79 19.87 -2.80
CA LEU A 164 -12.02 19.01 -1.66
C LEU A 164 -13.24 19.49 -0.84
N PRO A 165 -14.17 18.58 -0.51
CA PRO A 165 -15.33 18.87 0.34
C PRO A 165 -14.94 19.42 1.72
N PHE A 166 -15.96 19.78 2.50
CA PHE A 166 -15.84 20.30 3.87
C PHE A 166 -15.06 21.63 3.97
N GLY A 167 -15.05 22.44 2.92
CA GLY A 167 -14.31 23.70 2.92
C GLY A 167 -12.78 23.52 2.97
N CYS A 168 -12.26 22.37 2.56
CA CYS A 168 -10.82 22.14 2.46
C CYS A 168 -10.21 22.82 1.22
N GLY A 169 -11.05 23.19 0.24
CA GLY A 169 -10.70 24.02 -0.90
C GLY A 169 -9.93 23.31 -2.00
N LEU A 170 -9.42 24.08 -2.93
CA LEU A 170 -8.75 23.62 -4.13
C LEU A 170 -7.33 23.14 -3.83
N VAL A 171 -6.97 21.97 -4.33
CA VAL A 171 -5.64 21.35 -4.21
C VAL A 171 -5.10 21.05 -5.60
N LYS A 172 -3.87 21.45 -5.86
CA LYS A 172 -3.11 21.10 -7.07
C LYS A 172 -1.94 20.22 -6.70
N ALA A 173 -1.74 19.12 -7.43
CA ALA A 173 -0.63 18.20 -7.20
C ALA A 173 -0.24 17.51 -8.51
N VAL A 174 1.01 17.05 -8.59
CA VAL A 174 1.48 16.08 -9.58
C VAL A 174 1.67 14.76 -8.87
N ALA A 175 1.11 13.70 -9.42
CA ALA A 175 1.25 12.35 -8.91
C ALA A 175 1.96 11.47 -9.93
N THR A 176 2.89 10.63 -9.46
CA THR A 176 3.61 9.65 -10.29
C THR A 176 3.01 8.27 -10.07
N VAL A 177 2.66 7.59 -11.15
CA VAL A 177 2.09 6.24 -11.13
C VAL A 177 3.10 5.25 -10.57
N LEU A 178 2.70 4.51 -9.53
CA LEU A 178 3.49 3.45 -8.91
C LEU A 178 3.13 2.06 -9.42
N ARG A 179 1.84 1.85 -9.64
CA ARG A 179 1.29 0.57 -10.10
C ARG A 179 -0.10 0.77 -10.67
N HIS A 180 -0.47 -0.13 -11.54
CA HIS A 180 -1.84 -0.26 -12.07
C HIS A 180 -2.28 -1.71 -11.98
N GLN A 181 -3.58 -1.92 -11.99
CA GLN A 181 -4.23 -3.22 -12.09
C GLN A 181 -5.40 -3.08 -13.05
N GLU A 182 -5.44 -3.94 -14.04
CA GLU A 182 -6.59 -4.02 -14.92
C GLU A 182 -7.77 -4.66 -14.18
N ARG A 183 -8.92 -4.05 -14.30
CA ARG A 183 -10.21 -4.55 -13.84
C ARG A 183 -11.13 -4.56 -15.06
N SER A 184 -11.10 -5.64 -15.81
CA SER A 184 -12.01 -5.82 -16.93
C SER A 184 -13.37 -6.31 -16.45
N ASP A 185 -14.41 -5.53 -16.72
CA ASP A 185 -15.77 -6.04 -16.85
C ASP A 185 -15.99 -6.46 -18.31
N ALA A 186 -16.94 -7.37 -18.54
CA ALA A 186 -17.17 -8.00 -19.86
C ALA A 186 -17.33 -7.03 -21.06
N MET A 187 -17.43 -5.71 -20.83
CA MET A 187 -17.63 -4.70 -21.88
C MET A 187 -16.61 -3.56 -21.91
N ARG A 188 -15.79 -3.35 -20.86
CA ARG A 188 -14.81 -2.23 -20.81
C ARG A 188 -13.62 -2.56 -19.92
N SER A 189 -12.43 -2.35 -20.47
CA SER A 189 -11.22 -2.35 -19.63
C SER A 189 -11.20 -1.09 -18.76
N ARG A 190 -11.03 -1.28 -17.47
CA ARG A 190 -10.80 -0.22 -16.49
C ARG A 190 -9.51 -0.49 -15.76
N TYR A 191 -8.78 0.57 -15.48
CA TYR A 191 -7.52 0.48 -14.75
C TYR A 191 -7.65 1.13 -13.39
N GLU A 192 -7.34 0.36 -12.34
CA GLU A 192 -7.15 0.90 -11.01
C GLU A 192 -5.67 1.26 -10.84
N THR A 193 -5.38 2.54 -10.69
CA THR A 193 -4.03 3.09 -10.67
C THR A 193 -3.73 3.68 -9.30
N ALA A 194 -2.59 3.33 -8.71
CA ALA A 194 -2.07 3.97 -7.50
C ALA A 194 -0.91 4.89 -7.87
N ALA A 195 -0.95 6.13 -7.38
CA ALA A 195 0.05 7.14 -7.65
C ALA A 195 0.46 7.88 -6.36
N LEU A 196 1.76 8.19 -6.23
CA LEU A 196 2.31 9.03 -5.16
C LEU A 196 2.35 10.50 -5.61
N PHE A 197 2.08 11.42 -4.70
CA PHE A 197 2.34 12.83 -4.97
C PHE A 197 3.84 13.07 -5.02
N SER A 198 4.35 13.30 -6.23
CA SER A 198 5.75 13.67 -6.49
C SER A 198 5.97 15.18 -6.34
N GLU A 199 4.94 16.00 -6.66
CA GLU A 199 4.97 17.46 -6.48
C GLU A 199 3.68 17.91 -5.82
N ILE A 200 3.80 18.37 -4.59
CA ILE A 200 2.69 18.93 -3.81
C ILE A 200 3.26 19.89 -2.77
N THR A 201 2.65 21.05 -2.62
CA THR A 201 3.01 21.97 -1.54
C THR A 201 2.54 21.42 -0.19
N GLU A 202 3.26 21.76 0.89
CA GLU A 202 2.84 21.34 2.23
C GLU A 202 1.44 21.85 2.58
N SER A 203 1.09 23.07 2.20
CA SER A 203 -0.27 23.59 2.38
C SER A 203 -1.34 22.73 1.69
N ASN A 204 -1.09 22.24 0.47
CA ASN A 204 -2.01 21.36 -0.23
C ASN A 204 -2.05 19.97 0.40
N ARG A 205 -0.91 19.47 0.89
CA ARG A 205 -0.83 18.20 1.64
C ARG A 205 -1.64 18.28 2.93
N ASP A 206 -1.53 19.38 3.68
CA ASP A 206 -2.30 19.61 4.91
C ASP A 206 -3.80 19.67 4.65
N ARG A 207 -4.23 20.31 3.54
CA ARG A 207 -5.64 20.31 3.12
C ARG A 207 -6.16 18.91 2.87
N ILE A 208 -5.37 18.04 2.21
CA ILE A 208 -5.73 16.64 2.00
C ILE A 208 -5.79 15.89 3.34
N CYS A 209 -4.81 16.08 4.23
CA CYS A 209 -4.81 15.43 5.54
C CYS A 209 -6.04 15.85 6.37
N LYS A 210 -6.38 17.15 6.38
CA LYS A 210 -7.58 17.68 7.04
C LYS A 210 -8.87 17.09 6.45
N PHE A 211 -8.95 17.03 5.12
CA PHE A 211 -10.07 16.38 4.43
C PHE A 211 -10.19 14.90 4.81
N ALA A 212 -9.07 14.15 4.76
CA ALA A 212 -9.07 12.72 5.10
C ALA A 212 -9.57 12.47 6.53
N LEU A 213 -9.14 13.29 7.48
CA LEU A 213 -9.60 13.20 8.87
C LEU A 213 -11.11 13.45 9.00
N ARG A 214 -11.61 14.52 8.37
CA ARG A 214 -13.04 14.84 8.39
C ARG A 214 -13.88 13.76 7.73
N GLN A 215 -13.44 13.25 6.59
CA GLN A 215 -14.10 12.16 5.88
C GLN A 215 -14.16 10.89 6.73
N GLN A 216 -13.10 10.55 7.45
CA GLN A 216 -13.10 9.39 8.35
C GLN A 216 -14.11 9.55 9.47
N VAL A 217 -14.20 10.75 10.08
CA VAL A 217 -15.19 11.04 11.12
C VAL A 217 -16.62 10.89 10.59
N GLU A 218 -16.90 11.40 9.39
CA GLU A 218 -18.22 11.25 8.77
C GLU A 218 -18.58 9.80 8.43
N LEU A 219 -17.61 9.02 7.94
CA LEU A 219 -17.81 7.58 7.71
C LEU A 219 -18.06 6.82 9.03
N ALA A 220 -17.36 7.20 10.10
CA ALA A 220 -17.58 6.61 11.42
C ALA A 220 -18.98 6.89 11.96
N LYS A 221 -19.46 8.13 11.84
CA LYS A 221 -20.83 8.52 12.25
C LYS A 221 -21.89 7.73 11.49
N ARG A 222 -21.65 7.39 10.22
CA ARG A 222 -22.57 6.61 9.37
C ARG A 222 -22.47 5.11 9.58
N GLY A 223 -21.67 4.61 10.51
CA GLY A 223 -21.46 3.18 10.75
C GLY A 223 -20.69 2.44 9.64
N LEU A 224 -20.13 3.15 8.67
CA LEU A 224 -19.49 2.59 7.48
C LEU A 224 -17.99 2.27 7.66
N THR A 225 -17.44 2.40 8.86
CA THR A 225 -16.00 2.17 9.13
C THR A 225 -15.64 0.74 9.47
N ARG A 226 -16.60 -0.17 9.65
CA ARG A 226 -16.35 -1.56 10.06
C ARG A 226 -16.19 -2.57 8.92
N GLY A 227 -15.97 -2.16 7.68
CA GLY A 227 -15.99 -3.04 6.51
C GLY A 227 -14.74 -3.12 5.65
N SER A 228 -13.54 -2.74 6.12
CA SER A 228 -12.33 -2.75 5.28
C SER A 228 -11.09 -3.38 5.94
N LEU A 229 -11.30 -4.51 6.63
CA LEU A 229 -10.25 -5.40 7.12
C LEU A 229 -10.34 -6.77 6.42
N THR A 230 -10.55 -6.78 5.10
CA THR A 230 -10.33 -7.96 4.25
C THR A 230 -9.36 -7.61 3.14
#